data_4c90cee0fc4fa5042569704faa6ad248
#
_entry.id   4c90cee0fc4fa5042569704faa6ad248
#
_cell.length_a   1.000
_cell.length_b   1.000
_cell.length_c   1.000
_cell.angle_alpha   90.00
_cell.angle_beta   90.00
_cell.angle_gamma   90.00
#
_symmetry.space_group_name_H-M   'P 1'
#
loop_
_entity.id
_entity.type
_entity.pdbx_description
1 polymer ?
#
loop_
_entity_poly.entity_id
_entity_poly.type
_entity_poly.pdbx_seq_one_letter_code
_entity_poly.pdbx_strand_id
1 'polypeptide(L)'
;MRNFRLLLLASLLAPTILWGQSIKDIRYVDASQLTLVGKALPTPHLYHRIDTVAFKGFSKSENQQARCSAGLAVVFRTNSPQIDLLPLYKWEYRKDNVTGIAAAGFDLYIRQNNEWIYANSLAPAKRNEAFTLMYGMEPKEKECLLYLPMYSELESLKIGIQPGSSIETIPYPFGQKVVFFGSSFTQGIGASRPGMSYPLQIERNTNLHVCNLGFSGNAKLQSYFAEVIAATKADAFVFDVFSNPDAMQIKKRLQAFVDIIVTKHPKTPLIFVQTIQRGNEAFNTLIRDRERDKQEIVGTLMKEIIRKYPNI
;
A
#
# COMPACT_ATOMS: atom_id res chain seq x y z
N MET A 1 -77.82 9.15 38.26
CA MET A 1 -77.78 8.84 36.81
C MET A 1 -76.52 9.41 36.22
N ARG A 2 -75.51 8.60 35.99
CA ARG A 2 -74.20 9.01 35.50
C ARG A 2 -74.01 8.47 34.07
N ASN A 3 -73.95 9.38 33.11
CA ASN A 3 -73.75 9.06 31.69
C ASN A 3 -72.26 8.68 31.43
N PHE A 4 -72.02 7.49 31.03
CA PHE A 4 -70.74 7.00 30.54
C PHE A 4 -70.66 7.31 29.02
N ARG A 5 -69.74 8.19 28.62
CA ARG A 5 -69.40 8.42 27.21
C ARG A 5 -68.28 7.45 26.84
N LEU A 6 -68.58 6.53 25.95
CA LEU A 6 -67.61 5.67 25.28
C LEU A 6 -66.81 6.50 24.27
N LEU A 7 -65.52 6.62 24.47
CA LEU A 7 -64.61 7.14 23.47
C LEU A 7 -64.08 5.96 22.63
N LEU A 8 -64.51 5.90 21.36
CA LEU A 8 -63.89 5.00 20.37
C LEU A 8 -62.56 5.56 19.93
N LEU A 9 -61.44 4.90 20.33
CA LEU A 9 -60.14 5.12 19.72
C LEU A 9 -60.07 4.37 18.38
N ALA A 10 -60.13 5.13 17.27
CA ALA A 10 -59.78 4.59 15.95
C ALA A 10 -58.26 4.53 15.83
N SER A 11 -57.71 3.35 15.92
CA SER A 11 -56.28 3.07 15.62
C SER A 11 -56.07 3.16 14.09
N LEU A 12 -55.49 4.25 13.63
CA LEU A 12 -54.95 4.40 12.28
C LEU A 12 -53.73 3.47 12.16
N LEU A 13 -53.93 2.29 11.60
CA LEU A 13 -52.83 1.45 11.08
C LEU A 13 -52.27 2.13 9.82
N ALA A 14 -51.19 2.89 9.97
CA ALA A 14 -50.40 3.32 8.83
C ALA A 14 -49.69 2.09 8.24
N PRO A 15 -49.81 1.83 6.93
CA PRO A 15 -49.06 0.77 6.31
C PRO A 15 -47.58 1.14 6.37
N THR A 16 -46.79 0.43 7.18
CA THR A 16 -45.33 0.44 7.08
C THR A 16 -44.96 -0.17 5.72
N ILE A 17 -44.72 0.71 4.73
CA ILE A 17 -44.08 0.29 3.49
C ILE A 17 -42.65 -0.10 3.88
N LEU A 18 -42.45 -1.41 4.16
CA LEU A 18 -41.13 -2.00 4.11
C LEU A 18 -40.65 -1.83 2.68
N TRP A 19 -39.81 -0.82 2.46
CA TRP A 19 -38.95 -0.79 1.29
C TRP A 19 -38.01 -1.97 1.40
N GLY A 20 -38.43 -3.13 0.89
CA GLY A 20 -37.53 -4.21 0.58
C GLY A 20 -36.49 -3.67 -0.39
N GLN A 21 -35.29 -3.35 0.09
CA GLN A 21 -34.17 -3.18 -0.80
C GLN A 21 -34.00 -4.51 -1.54
N SER A 22 -34.49 -4.56 -2.78
CA SER A 22 -34.09 -5.58 -3.74
C SER A 22 -32.57 -5.62 -3.67
N ILE A 23 -32.00 -6.75 -3.32
CA ILE A 23 -30.57 -7.03 -3.48
C ILE A 23 -30.33 -6.91 -4.98
N LYS A 24 -29.94 -5.71 -5.43
CA LYS A 24 -29.62 -5.48 -6.83
C LYS A 24 -28.40 -6.33 -7.11
N ASP A 25 -28.46 -7.21 -8.09
CA ASP A 25 -27.35 -8.01 -8.54
C ASP A 25 -26.13 -7.12 -8.82
N ILE A 26 -25.10 -7.19 -8.00
CA ILE A 26 -23.88 -6.40 -8.16
C ILE A 26 -23.13 -6.91 -9.41
N ARG A 27 -22.77 -6.01 -10.31
CA ARG A 27 -21.95 -6.32 -11.48
C ARG A 27 -20.47 -6.24 -11.09
N TYR A 28 -19.75 -7.34 -11.16
CA TYR A 28 -18.33 -7.43 -10.87
C TYR A 28 -17.48 -7.30 -12.14
N VAL A 29 -16.45 -6.45 -12.08
CA VAL A 29 -15.42 -6.27 -13.10
C VAL A 29 -14.08 -6.70 -12.50
N ASP A 30 -13.28 -7.48 -13.25
CA ASP A 30 -11.95 -7.88 -12.81
C ASP A 30 -11.03 -6.65 -12.79
N ALA A 31 -10.36 -6.42 -11.66
CA ALA A 31 -9.47 -5.29 -11.49
C ALA A 31 -8.22 -5.34 -12.41
N SER A 32 -7.92 -6.51 -13.00
CA SER A 32 -6.89 -6.64 -14.03
C SER A 32 -7.21 -5.89 -15.35
N GLN A 33 -8.48 -5.56 -15.56
CA GLN A 33 -8.94 -4.77 -16.71
C GLN A 33 -8.83 -3.26 -16.47
N LEU A 34 -8.44 -2.84 -15.26
CA LEU A 34 -8.31 -1.44 -14.86
C LEU A 34 -6.83 -1.04 -14.76
N THR A 35 -6.57 0.23 -14.51
CA THR A 35 -5.19 0.71 -14.41
C THR A 35 -4.57 0.35 -13.06
N LEU A 36 -3.54 -0.49 -13.07
CA LEU A 36 -2.74 -0.77 -11.86
C LEU A 36 -1.58 0.22 -11.77
N VAL A 37 -1.37 0.80 -10.59
CA VAL A 37 -0.28 1.73 -10.27
C VAL A 37 0.61 1.18 -9.15
N GLY A 38 1.81 1.75 -8.98
CA GLY A 38 2.75 1.38 -7.90
C GLY A 38 3.74 0.25 -8.23
N LYS A 39 3.72 -0.30 -9.46
CA LYS A 39 4.67 -1.34 -9.86
C LYS A 39 6.04 -0.78 -10.24
N ALA A 40 7.08 -1.27 -9.57
CA ALA A 40 8.47 -0.96 -9.93
C ALA A 40 8.88 -1.65 -11.23
N LEU A 41 8.60 -2.95 -11.35
CA LEU A 41 8.89 -3.80 -12.51
C LEU A 41 7.66 -4.65 -12.87
N PRO A 42 7.52 -5.06 -14.15
CA PRO A 42 6.54 -6.07 -14.53
C PRO A 42 6.79 -7.40 -13.80
N THR A 43 5.72 -8.10 -13.46
CA THR A 43 5.76 -9.43 -12.87
C THR A 43 4.71 -10.31 -13.53
N PRO A 44 4.88 -11.65 -13.60
CA PRO A 44 3.88 -12.57 -14.13
C PRO A 44 2.54 -12.50 -13.37
N HIS A 45 2.60 -12.29 -12.05
CA HIS A 45 1.42 -12.07 -11.22
C HIS A 45 1.15 -10.58 -11.01
N LEU A 46 -0.05 -10.13 -11.37
CA LEU A 46 -0.41 -8.72 -11.39
C LEU A 46 -0.14 -8.03 -10.04
N TYR A 47 -0.48 -8.67 -8.94
CA TYR A 47 -0.43 -8.10 -7.59
C TYR A 47 0.88 -8.37 -6.83
N HIS A 48 1.88 -9.01 -7.45
CA HIS A 48 3.21 -9.19 -6.86
C HIS A 48 4.10 -7.97 -7.15
N ARG A 49 4.98 -7.60 -6.23
CA ARG A 49 5.90 -6.46 -6.36
C ARG A 49 7.20 -6.80 -7.07
N ILE A 50 7.72 -8.02 -6.89
CA ILE A 50 8.96 -8.52 -7.50
C ILE A 50 8.72 -9.92 -8.04
N ASP A 51 9.28 -10.20 -9.23
CA ASP A 51 9.39 -11.56 -9.77
C ASP A 51 10.62 -12.26 -9.17
N THR A 52 10.42 -13.03 -8.10
CA THR A 52 11.48 -13.78 -7.42
C THR A 52 11.84 -15.10 -8.14
N VAL A 53 11.23 -15.37 -9.30
CA VAL A 53 11.67 -16.42 -10.21
C VAL A 53 12.74 -15.88 -11.16
N ALA A 54 12.56 -14.68 -11.68
CA ALA A 54 13.55 -14.00 -12.51
C ALA A 54 14.75 -13.53 -11.66
N PHE A 55 14.49 -12.90 -10.51
CA PHE A 55 15.54 -12.49 -9.58
C PHE A 55 15.74 -13.55 -8.49
N LYS A 56 16.97 -14.06 -8.34
CA LYS A 56 17.31 -15.14 -7.41
C LYS A 56 17.88 -14.62 -6.09
N GLY A 57 18.00 -15.49 -5.09
CA GLY A 57 18.64 -15.20 -3.81
C GLY A 57 17.70 -14.87 -2.65
N PHE A 58 16.42 -14.69 -2.93
CA PHE A 58 15.41 -14.34 -1.92
C PHE A 58 15.17 -15.50 -0.95
N SER A 59 15.20 -15.23 0.34
CA SER A 59 14.78 -16.15 1.38
C SER A 59 13.26 -16.44 1.30
N LYS A 60 12.78 -17.45 2.02
CA LYS A 60 11.35 -17.78 2.10
C LYS A 60 10.50 -16.57 2.55
N SER A 61 10.97 -15.83 3.55
CA SER A 61 10.30 -14.64 4.08
C SER A 61 10.26 -13.51 3.06
N GLU A 62 11.36 -13.25 2.37
CA GLU A 62 11.46 -12.23 1.33
C GLU A 62 10.59 -12.56 0.12
N ASN A 63 10.58 -13.82 -0.32
CA ASN A 63 9.67 -14.31 -1.36
C ASN A 63 8.20 -14.05 -1.00
N GLN A 64 7.82 -14.33 0.26
CA GLN A 64 6.47 -14.08 0.72
C GLN A 64 6.13 -12.59 0.70
N GLN A 65 7.04 -11.73 1.15
CA GLN A 65 6.83 -10.28 1.12
C GLN A 65 6.84 -9.69 -0.30
N ALA A 66 7.66 -10.23 -1.20
CA ALA A 66 7.67 -9.82 -2.61
C ALA A 66 6.30 -10.02 -3.30
N ARG A 67 5.50 -10.98 -2.82
CA ARG A 67 4.16 -11.28 -3.32
C ARG A 67 3.05 -10.46 -2.65
N CYS A 68 3.35 -9.75 -1.55
CA CYS A 68 2.40 -8.80 -0.96
C CYS A 68 2.24 -7.56 -1.85
N SER A 69 1.06 -6.95 -1.80
CA SER A 69 0.68 -5.83 -2.68
C SER A 69 0.97 -4.45 -2.10
N ALA A 70 1.91 -4.32 -1.13
CA ALA A 70 2.24 -3.03 -0.51
C ALA A 70 2.61 -1.97 -1.55
N GLY A 71 1.90 -0.85 -1.55
CA GLY A 71 2.12 0.25 -2.49
C GLY A 71 1.47 0.07 -3.86
N LEU A 72 0.85 -1.07 -4.14
CA LEU A 72 0.04 -1.23 -5.34
C LEU A 72 -1.35 -0.64 -5.12
N ALA A 73 -1.92 -0.06 -6.17
CA ALA A 73 -3.29 0.42 -6.18
C ALA A 73 -3.94 0.21 -7.55
N VAL A 74 -5.28 0.18 -7.56
CA VAL A 74 -6.09 0.18 -8.79
C VAL A 74 -6.74 1.55 -8.92
N VAL A 75 -6.60 2.19 -10.09
CA VAL A 75 -7.28 3.44 -10.41
C VAL A 75 -8.32 3.22 -11.49
N PHE A 76 -9.48 3.85 -11.31
CA PHE A 76 -10.62 3.71 -12.20
C PHE A 76 -11.58 4.88 -12.06
N ARG A 77 -12.47 5.04 -13.05
CA ARG A 77 -13.59 5.98 -13.01
C ARG A 77 -14.89 5.22 -12.89
N THR A 78 -15.82 5.70 -12.07
CA THR A 78 -17.16 5.12 -11.94
C THR A 78 -18.19 6.17 -11.55
N ASN A 79 -19.45 5.97 -11.97
CA ASN A 79 -20.60 6.73 -11.46
C ASN A 79 -21.40 5.94 -10.43
N SER A 80 -20.95 4.75 -10.03
CA SER A 80 -21.67 3.90 -9.08
C SER A 80 -21.82 4.57 -7.71
N PRO A 81 -23.01 4.55 -7.09
CA PRO A 81 -23.21 5.00 -5.71
C PRO A 81 -22.72 3.98 -4.67
N GLN A 82 -22.26 2.80 -5.11
CA GLN A 82 -21.72 1.74 -4.27
C GLN A 82 -20.51 1.09 -4.92
N ILE A 83 -19.51 0.75 -4.10
CA ILE A 83 -18.34 -0.02 -4.49
C ILE A 83 -18.25 -1.23 -3.56
N ASP A 84 -18.35 -2.41 -4.16
CA ASP A 84 -18.10 -3.68 -3.50
C ASP A 84 -16.74 -4.24 -3.93
N LEU A 85 -16.15 -5.06 -3.11
CA LEU A 85 -14.92 -5.78 -3.43
C LEU A 85 -15.12 -7.28 -3.23
N LEU A 86 -14.57 -8.06 -4.14
CA LEU A 86 -14.44 -9.51 -4.02
C LEU A 86 -12.97 -9.89 -4.22
N PRO A 87 -12.18 -9.92 -3.14
CA PRO A 87 -10.79 -10.35 -3.16
C PRO A 87 -10.67 -11.86 -3.10
N LEU A 88 -9.66 -12.41 -3.78
CA LEU A 88 -9.19 -13.76 -3.56
C LEU A 88 -7.76 -13.69 -3.01
N TYR A 89 -7.59 -14.05 -1.74
CA TYR A 89 -6.28 -14.12 -1.10
C TYR A 89 -5.70 -15.52 -1.23
N LYS A 90 -4.44 -15.59 -1.63
CA LYS A 90 -3.64 -16.81 -1.52
C LYS A 90 -3.07 -16.96 -0.12
N TRP A 91 -2.68 -15.84 0.48
CA TRP A 91 -2.15 -15.78 1.82
C TRP A 91 -2.50 -14.46 2.51
N GLU A 92 -2.79 -14.50 3.82
CA GLU A 92 -3.03 -13.35 4.69
C GLU A 92 -2.06 -13.32 5.86
N TYR A 93 -1.57 -12.12 6.16
CA TYR A 93 -0.75 -11.87 7.34
C TYR A 93 -1.62 -11.52 8.53
N ARG A 94 -1.33 -12.14 9.67
CA ARG A 94 -1.98 -11.83 10.94
C ARG A 94 -0.92 -11.78 12.04
N LYS A 95 -0.57 -10.59 12.51
CA LYS A 95 0.31 -10.35 13.65
C LYS A 95 -0.12 -9.09 14.39
N ASP A 96 0.27 -9.00 15.64
CA ASP A 96 -0.17 -7.96 16.58
C ASP A 96 0.35 -6.54 16.26
N ASN A 97 1.40 -6.44 15.46
CA ASN A 97 2.03 -5.17 15.09
C ASN A 97 1.56 -4.57 13.76
N VAL A 98 0.51 -5.14 13.16
CA VAL A 98 -0.15 -4.64 11.94
C VAL A 98 -1.66 -4.68 12.13
N THR A 99 -2.34 -3.57 11.89
CA THR A 99 -3.81 -3.56 11.95
C THR A 99 -4.40 -4.50 10.91
N GLY A 100 -5.56 -5.09 11.16
CA GLY A 100 -6.24 -5.97 10.20
C GLY A 100 -6.49 -5.27 8.85
N ILE A 101 -6.84 -3.98 8.88
CA ILE A 101 -7.07 -3.17 7.67
C ILE A 101 -5.76 -2.97 6.91
N ALA A 102 -4.65 -2.67 7.58
CA ALA A 102 -3.35 -2.52 6.92
C ALA A 102 -2.85 -3.85 6.33
N ALA A 103 -3.08 -4.96 7.04
CA ALA A 103 -2.61 -6.28 6.63
C ALA A 103 -3.37 -6.84 5.43
N ALA A 104 -4.71 -6.81 5.46
CA ALA A 104 -5.58 -7.48 4.50
C ALA A 104 -6.70 -6.59 3.93
N GLY A 105 -6.74 -5.31 4.32
CA GLY A 105 -7.79 -4.39 3.88
C GLY A 105 -7.44 -3.60 2.62
N PHE A 106 -8.41 -2.83 2.20
CA PHE A 106 -8.37 -1.92 1.07
C PHE A 106 -8.62 -0.51 1.57
N ASP A 107 -8.06 0.49 0.87
CA ASP A 107 -8.11 1.88 1.28
C ASP A 107 -8.47 2.76 0.07
N LEU A 108 -9.68 3.30 0.07
CA LEU A 108 -10.28 4.04 -1.04
C LEU A 108 -10.11 5.54 -0.86
N TYR A 109 -9.60 6.18 -1.91
CA TYR A 109 -9.58 7.63 -2.09
C TYR A 109 -10.36 8.00 -3.34
N ILE A 110 -11.06 9.15 -3.28
CA ILE A 110 -11.81 9.70 -4.40
C ILE A 110 -11.25 11.09 -4.71
N ARG A 111 -11.06 11.39 -6.00
CA ARG A 111 -10.48 12.64 -6.45
C ARG A 111 -11.51 13.77 -6.34
N GLN A 112 -11.16 14.84 -5.65
CA GLN A 112 -11.93 16.09 -5.56
C GLN A 112 -10.97 17.27 -5.66
N ASN A 113 -11.25 18.25 -6.48
CA ASN A 113 -10.44 19.46 -6.66
C ASN A 113 -8.94 19.15 -6.91
N ASN A 114 -8.66 18.11 -7.72
CA ASN A 114 -7.31 17.57 -8.00
C ASN A 114 -6.58 16.93 -6.81
N GLU A 115 -7.24 16.71 -5.68
CA GLU A 115 -6.68 16.02 -4.52
C GLU A 115 -7.33 14.65 -4.31
N TRP A 116 -6.57 13.69 -3.79
CA TRP A 116 -7.07 12.37 -3.39
C TRP A 116 -7.58 12.42 -1.96
N ILE A 117 -8.90 12.50 -1.81
CA ILE A 117 -9.58 12.59 -0.51
C ILE A 117 -9.93 11.18 -0.01
N TYR A 118 -9.61 10.90 1.24
CA TYR A 118 -9.98 9.64 1.89
C TYR A 118 -11.50 9.44 1.88
N ALA A 119 -11.95 8.30 1.40
CA ALA A 119 -13.37 7.94 1.35
C ALA A 119 -13.73 6.88 2.39
N ASN A 120 -13.06 5.71 2.35
CA ASN A 120 -13.26 4.65 3.34
C ASN A 120 -12.13 3.62 3.28
N SER A 121 -12.01 2.81 4.34
CA SER A 121 -11.11 1.66 4.37
C SER A 121 -11.73 0.51 5.16
N LEU A 122 -11.59 -0.72 4.66
CA LEU A 122 -12.17 -1.89 5.28
C LEU A 122 -11.37 -3.15 4.90
N ALA A 123 -11.30 -4.10 5.82
CA ALA A 123 -10.88 -5.46 5.52
C ALA A 123 -12.12 -6.38 5.45
N PRO A 124 -12.13 -7.42 4.61
CA PRO A 124 -13.23 -8.37 4.58
C PRO A 124 -13.38 -9.06 5.94
N ALA A 125 -14.63 -9.22 6.40
CA ALA A 125 -14.93 -9.93 7.65
C ALA A 125 -14.53 -11.42 7.55
N LYS A 126 -14.73 -12.00 6.38
CA LYS A 126 -14.31 -13.35 6.05
C LYS A 126 -13.48 -13.37 4.78
N ARG A 127 -12.44 -14.18 4.79
CA ARG A 127 -11.54 -14.35 3.67
C ARG A 127 -12.28 -14.80 2.41
N ASN A 128 -11.94 -14.19 1.27
CA ASN A 128 -12.46 -14.54 -0.06
C ASN A 128 -13.98 -14.36 -0.22
N GLU A 129 -14.62 -13.56 0.65
CA GLU A 129 -16.03 -13.17 0.51
C GLU A 129 -16.15 -11.73 0.00
N ALA A 130 -17.22 -11.47 -0.74
CA ALA A 130 -17.57 -10.14 -1.19
C ALA A 130 -18.01 -9.27 0.01
N PHE A 131 -17.66 -7.99 -0.05
CA PHE A 131 -18.08 -7.00 0.93
C PHE A 131 -18.25 -5.62 0.31
N THR A 132 -19.10 -4.80 0.90
CA THR A 132 -19.29 -3.41 0.49
C THR A 132 -18.22 -2.54 1.13
N LEU A 133 -17.35 -1.94 0.30
CA LEU A 133 -16.36 -0.99 0.77
C LEU A 133 -16.94 0.41 0.98
N MET A 134 -17.80 0.86 0.07
CA MET A 134 -18.41 2.19 0.13
C MET A 134 -19.82 2.15 -0.45
N TYR A 135 -20.75 2.89 0.14
CA TYR A 135 -22.14 3.01 -0.34
C TYR A 135 -22.71 4.41 -0.06
N GLY A 136 -23.84 4.72 -0.68
CA GLY A 136 -24.53 5.99 -0.48
C GLY A 136 -23.86 7.19 -1.15
N MET A 137 -22.95 6.95 -2.11
CA MET A 137 -22.33 8.01 -2.90
C MET A 137 -23.32 8.59 -3.92
N GLU A 138 -23.11 9.84 -4.31
CA GLU A 138 -23.85 10.42 -5.44
C GLU A 138 -23.57 9.63 -6.73
N PRO A 139 -24.60 9.42 -7.59
CA PRO A 139 -24.45 8.70 -8.87
C PRO A 139 -23.82 9.60 -9.95
N LYS A 140 -22.69 10.24 -9.63
CA LYS A 140 -21.88 11.08 -10.51
C LYS A 140 -20.54 10.40 -10.78
N GLU A 141 -19.93 10.73 -11.90
CA GLU A 141 -18.58 10.26 -12.21
C GLU A 141 -17.58 10.71 -11.14
N LYS A 142 -16.74 9.76 -10.73
CA LYS A 142 -15.66 9.96 -9.76
C LYS A 142 -14.47 9.12 -10.11
N GLU A 143 -13.28 9.69 -9.99
CA GLU A 143 -12.03 8.95 -10.09
C GLU A 143 -11.68 8.37 -8.73
N CYS A 144 -11.35 7.09 -8.73
CA CYS A 144 -11.08 6.28 -7.55
C CYS A 144 -9.64 5.79 -7.56
N LEU A 145 -8.96 5.86 -6.40
CA LEU A 145 -7.66 5.27 -6.11
C LEU A 145 -7.85 4.28 -4.97
N LEU A 146 -7.72 3.00 -5.27
CA LEU A 146 -7.94 1.90 -4.35
C LEU A 146 -6.60 1.23 -4.02
N TYR A 147 -6.01 1.55 -2.86
CA TYR A 147 -4.80 0.88 -2.40
C TYR A 147 -5.10 -0.53 -1.92
N LEU A 148 -4.17 -1.44 -2.23
CA LEU A 148 -4.25 -2.87 -1.97
C LEU A 148 -3.58 -3.25 -0.64
N PRO A 149 -3.86 -4.45 -0.09
CA PRO A 149 -3.32 -4.92 1.19
C PRO A 149 -1.80 -4.90 1.24
N MET A 150 -1.22 -4.38 2.35
CA MET A 150 0.23 -4.24 2.48
C MET A 150 0.96 -5.54 2.83
N TYR A 151 0.29 -6.47 3.50
CA TYR A 151 0.93 -7.67 4.04
C TYR A 151 0.28 -8.98 3.60
N SER A 152 -0.63 -8.94 2.63
CA SER A 152 -1.33 -10.13 2.11
C SER A 152 -1.03 -10.33 0.63
N GLU A 153 -1.07 -11.58 0.18
CA GLU A 153 -0.93 -11.97 -1.22
C GLU A 153 -2.32 -12.10 -1.85
N LEU A 154 -2.64 -11.23 -2.80
CA LEU A 154 -3.83 -11.31 -3.62
C LEU A 154 -3.57 -12.22 -4.84
N GLU A 155 -4.49 -13.15 -5.09
CA GLU A 155 -4.58 -13.91 -6.34
C GLU A 155 -5.37 -13.11 -7.39
N SER A 156 -6.53 -12.58 -6.98
CA SER A 156 -7.39 -11.74 -7.82
C SER A 156 -8.19 -10.74 -7.00
N LEU A 157 -8.69 -9.72 -7.68
CA LEU A 157 -9.61 -8.73 -7.13
C LEU A 157 -10.67 -8.40 -8.16
N LYS A 158 -11.96 -8.46 -7.76
CA LYS A 158 -13.05 -7.92 -8.57
C LYS A 158 -13.66 -6.72 -7.85
N ILE A 159 -14.01 -5.69 -8.62
CA ILE A 159 -14.69 -4.48 -8.15
C ILE A 159 -16.14 -4.57 -8.58
N GLY A 160 -17.04 -4.53 -7.59
CA GLY A 160 -18.48 -4.59 -7.79
C GLY A 160 -19.09 -3.19 -7.83
N ILE A 161 -19.98 -2.97 -8.76
CA ILE A 161 -20.75 -1.73 -8.94
C ILE A 161 -22.23 -2.06 -9.10
N GLN A 162 -23.10 -1.08 -8.82
CA GLN A 162 -24.53 -1.25 -9.00
C GLN A 162 -24.88 -1.44 -10.49
N PRO A 163 -25.92 -2.22 -10.81
CA PRO A 163 -26.42 -2.37 -12.17
C PRO A 163 -26.75 -1.01 -12.81
N GLY A 164 -26.41 -0.86 -14.08
CA GLY A 164 -26.58 0.38 -14.83
C GLY A 164 -25.50 1.42 -14.60
N SER A 165 -24.56 1.18 -13.66
CA SER A 165 -23.39 2.04 -13.48
C SER A 165 -22.26 1.68 -14.43
N SER A 166 -21.40 2.67 -14.73
CA SER A 166 -20.16 2.52 -15.49
C SER A 166 -18.98 2.27 -14.57
N ILE A 167 -17.97 1.54 -15.05
CA ILE A 167 -16.61 1.49 -14.52
C ILE A 167 -15.63 1.42 -15.68
N GLU A 168 -14.63 2.28 -15.67
CA GLU A 168 -13.71 2.48 -16.79
C GLU A 168 -12.27 2.65 -16.30
N THR A 169 -11.32 2.29 -17.16
CA THR A 169 -9.91 2.63 -16.91
C THR A 169 -9.72 4.14 -17.02
N ILE A 170 -8.77 4.68 -16.26
CA ILE A 170 -8.29 6.04 -16.44
C ILE A 170 -6.80 6.01 -16.78
N PRO A 171 -6.26 7.05 -17.45
CA PRO A 171 -4.82 7.20 -17.62
C PRO A 171 -4.09 7.16 -16.29
N TYR A 172 -2.81 6.83 -16.34
CA TYR A 172 -1.96 6.84 -15.15
C TYR A 172 -1.97 8.24 -14.50
N PRO A 173 -2.42 8.37 -13.24
CA PRO A 173 -2.72 9.70 -12.68
C PRO A 173 -1.51 10.41 -12.06
N PHE A 174 -0.35 9.74 -11.97
CA PHE A 174 0.83 10.23 -11.27
C PHE A 174 1.95 10.58 -12.26
N GLY A 175 2.84 11.49 -11.83
CA GLY A 175 3.95 12.00 -12.62
C GLY A 175 5.22 11.15 -12.56
N GLN A 176 6.33 11.79 -12.13
CA GLN A 176 7.64 11.16 -12.06
C GLN A 176 7.68 9.95 -11.15
N LYS A 177 8.37 8.90 -11.59
CA LYS A 177 8.46 7.63 -10.89
C LYS A 177 9.58 7.63 -9.85
N VAL A 178 9.21 7.44 -8.58
CA VAL A 178 10.14 7.32 -7.45
C VAL A 178 9.99 5.95 -6.79
N VAL A 179 11.09 5.23 -6.68
CA VAL A 179 11.13 3.91 -6.03
C VAL A 179 11.64 4.06 -4.61
N PHE A 180 10.82 3.65 -3.64
CA PHE A 180 11.20 3.56 -2.23
C PHE A 180 11.57 2.13 -1.91
N PHE A 181 12.83 1.89 -1.59
CA PHE A 181 13.30 0.59 -1.09
C PHE A 181 13.70 0.72 0.37
N GLY A 182 13.19 -0.17 1.22
CA GLY A 182 13.50 -0.03 2.64
C GLY A 182 12.90 -1.06 3.56
N SER A 183 12.82 -0.66 4.83
CA SER A 183 12.44 -1.48 5.96
C SER A 183 10.92 -1.72 6.08
N SER A 184 10.50 -2.18 7.28
CA SER A 184 9.09 -2.26 7.65
C SER A 184 8.39 -0.90 7.66
N PHE A 185 9.11 0.19 7.92
CA PHE A 185 8.55 1.53 7.86
C PHE A 185 8.15 1.91 6.44
N THR A 186 9.00 1.60 5.47
CA THR A 186 8.68 1.77 4.04
C THR A 186 7.51 0.89 3.64
N GLN A 187 7.46 -0.38 4.06
CA GLN A 187 6.33 -1.27 3.76
C GLN A 187 5.03 -0.78 4.39
N GLY A 188 5.06 -0.18 5.57
CA GLY A 188 3.92 0.40 6.26
C GLY A 188 3.58 -0.24 7.61
N ILE A 189 4.60 -0.74 8.36
CA ILE A 189 4.39 -1.22 9.73
C ILE A 189 3.80 -0.11 10.60
N GLY A 190 2.81 -0.44 11.43
CA GLY A 190 2.15 0.52 12.31
C GLY A 190 1.20 1.51 11.61
N ALA A 191 1.09 1.47 10.28
CA ALA A 191 0.09 2.24 9.55
C ALA A 191 -1.32 1.72 9.86
N SER A 192 -2.29 2.63 9.96
CA SER A 192 -3.69 2.28 10.25
C SER A 192 -4.36 1.54 9.09
N ARG A 193 -3.96 1.81 7.84
CA ARG A 193 -4.52 1.29 6.60
C ARG A 193 -3.51 1.40 5.45
N PRO A 194 -3.72 0.76 4.28
CA PRO A 194 -2.75 0.69 3.20
C PRO A 194 -2.18 2.02 2.72
N GLY A 195 -3.02 3.02 2.44
CA GLY A 195 -2.58 4.32 1.95
C GLY A 195 -1.84 5.18 2.97
N MET A 196 -1.68 4.75 4.22
CA MET A 196 -1.02 5.51 5.28
C MET A 196 0.44 5.13 5.50
N SER A 197 1.02 4.23 4.70
CA SER A 197 2.48 4.13 4.66
C SER A 197 3.07 5.46 4.18
N TYR A 198 4.23 5.89 4.74
CA TYR A 198 4.76 7.21 4.42
C TYR A 198 5.05 7.42 2.91
N PRO A 199 5.49 6.40 2.13
CA PRO A 199 5.68 6.60 0.69
C PRO A 199 4.37 6.95 -0.03
N LEU A 200 3.26 6.33 0.35
CA LEU A 200 1.96 6.58 -0.28
C LEU A 200 1.31 7.89 0.17
N GLN A 201 1.65 8.42 1.34
CA GLN A 201 1.30 9.78 1.72
C GLN A 201 2.07 10.80 0.86
N ILE A 202 3.37 10.55 0.60
CA ILE A 202 4.16 11.37 -0.34
C ILE A 202 3.53 11.34 -1.72
N GLU A 203 3.16 10.15 -2.25
CA GLU A 203 2.50 10.01 -3.56
C GLU A 203 1.29 10.94 -3.70
N ARG A 204 0.33 10.86 -2.77
CA ARG A 204 -0.89 11.69 -2.83
C ARG A 204 -0.62 13.18 -2.65
N ASN A 205 0.35 13.55 -1.83
CA ASN A 205 0.65 14.96 -1.53
C ASN A 205 1.51 15.65 -2.60
N THR A 206 2.25 14.88 -3.41
CA THR A 206 3.21 15.41 -4.38
C THR A 206 2.88 15.04 -5.82
N ASN A 207 1.91 14.19 -6.04
CA ASN A 207 1.57 13.61 -7.35
C ASN A 207 2.72 12.81 -8.00
N LEU A 208 3.69 12.33 -7.20
CA LEU A 208 4.73 11.43 -7.67
C LEU A 208 4.16 10.00 -7.84
N HIS A 209 4.66 9.28 -8.84
CA HIS A 209 4.41 7.84 -8.96
C HIS A 209 5.32 7.08 -8.01
N VAL A 210 4.79 6.63 -6.88
CA VAL A 210 5.55 5.90 -5.88
C VAL A 210 5.47 4.40 -6.08
N CYS A 211 6.64 3.74 -6.14
CA CYS A 211 6.75 2.28 -6.07
C CYS A 211 7.32 1.88 -4.72
N ASN A 212 6.52 1.18 -3.92
CA ASN A 212 6.92 0.78 -2.57
C ASN A 212 7.54 -0.62 -2.58
N LEU A 213 8.85 -0.68 -2.41
CA LEU A 213 9.64 -1.91 -2.22
C LEU A 213 10.13 -2.02 -0.76
N GLY A 214 9.26 -1.80 0.21
CA GLY A 214 9.51 -2.05 1.63
C GLY A 214 9.48 -3.56 1.95
N PHE A 215 10.44 -4.01 2.78
CA PHE A 215 10.60 -5.41 3.19
C PHE A 215 10.83 -5.50 4.70
N SER A 216 9.77 -5.76 5.45
CA SER A 216 9.78 -5.82 6.93
C SER A 216 10.79 -6.83 7.47
N GLY A 217 11.79 -6.33 8.21
CA GLY A 217 12.86 -7.14 8.80
C GLY A 217 13.89 -7.70 7.81
N ASN A 218 13.71 -7.51 6.50
CA ASN A 218 14.46 -8.19 5.45
C ASN A 218 15.34 -7.29 4.58
N ALA A 219 15.02 -6.01 4.37
CA ALA A 219 15.90 -5.09 3.64
C ALA A 219 17.20 -4.84 4.45
N LYS A 220 18.28 -5.55 4.11
CA LYS A 220 19.58 -5.53 4.81
C LYS A 220 20.76 -5.38 3.85
N LEU A 221 20.60 -4.55 2.79
CA LEU A 221 21.63 -4.26 1.80
C LEU A 221 22.14 -5.50 1.03
N GLN A 222 21.25 -6.46 0.76
CA GLN A 222 21.62 -7.66 0.00
C GLN A 222 21.76 -7.31 -1.49
N SER A 223 22.74 -7.95 -2.18
CA SER A 223 23.04 -7.69 -3.58
C SER A 223 21.87 -7.98 -4.53
N TYR A 224 21.10 -9.04 -4.25
CA TYR A 224 19.93 -9.37 -5.08
C TYR A 224 18.82 -8.30 -5.04
N PHE A 225 18.67 -7.55 -3.94
CA PHE A 225 17.80 -6.37 -3.92
C PHE A 225 18.41 -5.22 -4.74
N ALA A 226 19.71 -5.01 -4.66
CA ALA A 226 20.39 -4.02 -5.52
C ALA A 226 20.20 -4.34 -7.01
N GLU A 227 20.22 -5.61 -7.40
CA GLU A 227 19.97 -6.07 -8.78
C GLU A 227 18.54 -5.75 -9.25
N VAL A 228 17.51 -5.96 -8.40
CA VAL A 228 16.13 -5.57 -8.68
C VAL A 228 16.03 -4.06 -8.90
N ILE A 229 16.65 -3.27 -8.02
CA ILE A 229 16.64 -1.81 -8.10
C ILE A 229 17.38 -1.34 -9.36
N ALA A 230 18.54 -1.91 -9.65
CA ALA A 230 19.34 -1.62 -10.84
C ALA A 230 18.60 -1.94 -12.15
N ALA A 231 17.72 -2.94 -12.15
CA ALA A 231 16.86 -3.26 -13.30
C ALA A 231 15.63 -2.34 -13.42
N THR A 232 15.31 -1.55 -12.40
CA THR A 232 14.11 -0.70 -12.37
C THR A 232 14.39 0.66 -12.99
N LYS A 233 13.57 1.09 -13.96
CA LYS A 233 13.61 2.47 -14.46
C LYS A 233 12.84 3.38 -13.51
N ALA A 234 13.48 4.44 -13.03
CA ALA A 234 12.89 5.46 -12.16
C ALA A 234 13.57 6.81 -12.35
N ASP A 235 12.88 7.88 -11.96
CA ASP A 235 13.41 9.25 -11.96
C ASP A 235 14.20 9.55 -10.70
N ALA A 236 13.93 8.82 -9.60
CA ALA A 236 14.72 8.86 -8.37
C ALA A 236 14.52 7.57 -7.55
N PHE A 237 15.46 7.29 -6.65
CA PHE A 237 15.38 6.23 -5.67
C PHE A 237 15.54 6.77 -4.25
N VAL A 238 14.72 6.27 -3.32
CA VAL A 238 14.79 6.59 -1.89
C VAL A 238 15.06 5.31 -1.10
N PHE A 239 16.08 5.35 -0.25
CA PHE A 239 16.60 4.20 0.50
C PHE A 239 16.43 4.38 2.01
N ASP A 240 15.48 3.69 2.63
CA ASP A 240 15.35 3.48 4.07
C ASP A 240 15.95 2.12 4.45
N VAL A 241 17.27 1.97 4.28
CA VAL A 241 17.95 0.67 4.32
C VAL A 241 18.77 0.41 5.58
N PHE A 242 18.82 1.36 6.51
CA PHE A 242 19.66 1.25 7.69
C PHE A 242 18.93 0.75 8.94
N SER A 243 17.61 0.60 8.90
CA SER A 243 16.81 0.14 10.03
C SER A 243 16.99 -1.34 10.37
N ASN A 244 17.01 -2.22 9.36
CA ASN A 244 17.03 -3.67 9.55
C ASN A 244 18.43 -4.29 9.75
N PRO A 245 19.50 -3.85 9.02
CA PRO A 245 20.83 -4.43 9.22
C PRO A 245 21.44 -3.96 10.55
N ASP A 246 22.34 -4.77 11.07
CA ASP A 246 23.27 -4.34 12.11
C ASP A 246 24.47 -3.55 11.52
N ALA A 247 25.29 -2.97 12.39
CA ALA A 247 26.43 -2.15 12.02
C ALA A 247 27.45 -2.92 11.16
N MET A 248 27.70 -4.19 11.46
CA MET A 248 28.64 -5.02 10.70
C MET A 248 28.10 -5.38 9.30
N GLN A 249 26.81 -5.64 9.18
CA GLN A 249 26.15 -5.86 7.89
C GLN A 249 26.22 -4.60 7.02
N ILE A 250 26.00 -3.41 7.60
CA ILE A 250 26.16 -2.13 6.90
C ILE A 250 27.57 -1.98 6.39
N LYS A 251 28.57 -2.14 7.28
CA LYS A 251 29.99 -2.03 6.93
C LYS A 251 30.38 -2.97 5.79
N LYS A 252 29.87 -4.20 5.81
CA LYS A 252 30.22 -5.22 4.81
C LYS A 252 29.53 -5.03 3.46
N ARG A 253 28.30 -4.46 3.44
CA ARG A 253 27.41 -4.58 2.27
C ARG A 253 27.12 -3.25 1.56
N LEU A 254 27.20 -2.11 2.28
CA LEU A 254 26.72 -0.83 1.77
C LEU A 254 27.42 -0.41 0.47
N GLN A 255 28.76 -0.50 0.41
CA GLN A 255 29.50 -0.09 -0.78
C GLN A 255 29.10 -0.93 -2.00
N ALA A 256 29.08 -2.26 -1.88
CA ALA A 256 28.70 -3.14 -2.99
C ALA A 256 27.24 -2.94 -3.43
N PHE A 257 26.33 -2.70 -2.48
CA PHE A 257 24.93 -2.40 -2.77
C PHE A 257 24.80 -1.11 -3.62
N VAL A 258 25.52 -0.06 -3.24
CA VAL A 258 25.53 1.21 -3.95
C VAL A 258 26.16 1.07 -5.33
N ASP A 259 27.33 0.40 -5.42
CA ASP A 259 28.07 0.22 -6.67
C ASP A 259 27.22 -0.49 -7.75
N ILE A 260 26.44 -1.51 -7.38
CA ILE A 260 25.53 -2.21 -8.30
C ILE A 260 24.49 -1.22 -8.87
N ILE A 261 23.88 -0.40 -8.02
CA ILE A 261 22.82 0.53 -8.42
C ILE A 261 23.39 1.67 -9.27
N VAL A 262 24.46 2.33 -8.82
CA VAL A 262 25.07 3.47 -9.53
C VAL A 262 25.59 3.06 -10.91
N THR A 263 26.11 1.84 -11.06
CA THR A 263 26.56 1.33 -12.37
C THR A 263 25.45 1.38 -13.43
N LYS A 264 24.19 1.15 -13.04
CA LYS A 264 23.02 1.23 -13.95
C LYS A 264 22.34 2.59 -13.95
N HIS A 265 22.50 3.35 -12.87
CA HIS A 265 21.85 4.66 -12.66
C HIS A 265 22.87 5.75 -12.31
N PRO A 266 23.86 6.04 -13.21
CA PRO A 266 24.96 6.96 -12.89
C PRO A 266 24.53 8.43 -12.75
N LYS A 267 23.31 8.78 -13.18
CA LYS A 267 22.77 10.15 -13.14
C LYS A 267 21.46 10.28 -12.38
N THR A 268 20.80 9.17 -12.06
CA THR A 268 19.53 9.17 -11.33
C THR A 268 19.80 9.50 -9.86
N PRO A 269 19.07 10.45 -9.24
CA PRO A 269 19.22 10.76 -7.83
C PRO A 269 18.97 9.54 -6.94
N LEU A 270 19.90 9.30 -6.00
CA LEU A 270 19.83 8.23 -4.99
C LEU A 270 19.82 8.89 -3.60
N ILE A 271 18.68 8.88 -2.93
CA ILE A 271 18.46 9.55 -1.65
C ILE A 271 18.51 8.53 -0.53
N PHE A 272 19.51 8.58 0.34
CA PHE A 272 19.62 7.72 1.51
C PHE A 272 19.06 8.42 2.75
N VAL A 273 18.06 7.79 3.37
CA VAL A 273 17.45 8.28 4.61
C VAL A 273 18.20 7.70 5.79
N GLN A 274 18.51 8.53 6.78
CA GLN A 274 19.12 8.07 8.04
C GLN A 274 18.19 7.10 8.77
N THR A 275 18.75 6.31 9.70
CA THR A 275 17.93 5.48 10.58
C THR A 275 16.96 6.37 11.37
N ILE A 276 15.73 5.92 11.50
CA ILE A 276 14.77 6.61 12.35
C ILE A 276 15.17 6.48 13.82
N GLN A 277 14.91 7.52 14.59
CA GLN A 277 15.00 7.44 16.04
C GLN A 277 13.85 6.59 16.59
N ARG A 278 14.17 5.57 17.37
CA ARG A 278 13.19 4.68 17.99
C ARG A 278 12.76 5.26 19.35
N GLY A 279 11.46 5.38 19.58
CA GLY A 279 10.95 5.95 20.84
C GLY A 279 11.46 5.25 22.12
N ASN A 280 11.78 3.96 22.02
CA ASN A 280 12.31 3.19 23.16
C ASN A 280 13.82 3.36 23.41
N GLU A 281 14.56 4.08 22.57
CA GLU A 281 15.98 4.42 22.80
C GLU A 281 16.15 5.26 24.07
N ALA A 282 15.15 6.06 24.44
CA ALA A 282 15.14 6.84 25.65
C ALA A 282 15.25 5.98 26.94
N PHE A 283 14.73 4.75 26.89
CA PHE A 283 14.57 3.87 28.07
C PHE A 283 15.34 2.55 27.95
N ASN A 284 15.78 2.16 26.77
CA ASN A 284 16.50 0.91 26.53
C ASN A 284 17.91 1.20 26.00
N THR A 285 18.90 1.05 26.89
CA THR A 285 20.31 1.33 26.59
C THR A 285 20.87 0.44 25.49
N LEU A 286 20.48 -0.85 25.43
CA LEU A 286 20.95 -1.78 24.41
C LEU A 286 20.47 -1.37 23.00
N ILE A 287 19.23 -0.91 22.90
CA ILE A 287 18.69 -0.39 21.63
C ILE A 287 19.40 0.90 21.26
N ARG A 288 19.53 1.84 22.17
CA ARG A 288 20.21 3.13 21.96
C ARG A 288 21.65 2.94 21.49
N ASP A 289 22.43 2.08 22.17
CA ASP A 289 23.82 1.85 21.84
C ASP A 289 23.95 1.20 20.45
N ARG A 290 23.11 0.22 20.15
CA ARG A 290 23.05 -0.41 18.81
C ARG A 290 22.71 0.59 17.70
N GLU A 291 21.71 1.45 17.89
CA GLU A 291 21.32 2.44 16.88
C GLU A 291 22.42 3.54 16.74
N ARG A 292 23.09 3.95 17.83
CA ARG A 292 24.25 4.85 17.77
C ARG A 292 25.39 4.26 16.96
N ASP A 293 25.76 3.00 17.22
CA ASP A 293 26.85 2.32 16.48
C ASP A 293 26.55 2.25 14.96
N LYS A 294 25.28 2.01 14.59
CA LYS A 294 24.85 2.06 13.20
C LYS A 294 24.99 3.47 12.60
N GLN A 295 24.54 4.50 13.32
CA GLN A 295 24.61 5.90 12.86
C GLN A 295 26.06 6.34 12.62
N GLU A 296 26.99 5.98 13.49
CA GLU A 296 28.43 6.28 13.37
C GLU A 296 29.03 5.62 12.11
N ILE A 297 28.75 4.34 11.88
CA ILE A 297 29.22 3.61 10.72
C ILE A 297 28.59 4.16 9.43
N VAL A 298 27.29 4.40 9.42
CA VAL A 298 26.59 5.02 8.27
C VAL A 298 27.18 6.38 7.96
N GLY A 299 27.36 7.24 8.97
CA GLY A 299 27.91 8.57 8.80
C GLY A 299 29.31 8.57 8.20
N THR A 300 30.16 7.59 8.59
CA THR A 300 31.49 7.43 8.04
C THR A 300 31.45 6.95 6.59
N LEU A 301 30.76 5.86 6.31
CA LEU A 301 30.70 5.26 4.99
C LEU A 301 30.00 6.16 3.96
N MET A 302 28.91 6.82 4.34
CA MET A 302 28.19 7.71 3.43
C MET A 302 28.99 8.94 3.03
N LYS A 303 29.86 9.47 3.89
CA LYS A 303 30.78 10.56 3.50
C LYS A 303 31.72 10.14 2.35
N GLU A 304 32.22 8.92 2.35
CA GLU A 304 33.07 8.39 1.29
C GLU A 304 32.24 8.13 0.01
N ILE A 305 31.06 7.53 0.16
CA ILE A 305 30.17 7.20 -0.95
C ILE A 305 29.70 8.47 -1.67
N ILE A 306 29.28 9.50 -0.95
CA ILE A 306 28.85 10.80 -1.52
C ILE A 306 30.01 11.49 -2.27
N ARG A 307 31.25 11.39 -1.77
CA ARG A 307 32.42 11.92 -2.49
C ARG A 307 32.69 11.19 -3.79
N LYS A 308 32.40 9.89 -3.84
CA LYS A 308 32.62 9.04 -5.01
C LYS A 308 31.51 9.19 -6.06
N TYR A 309 30.27 9.41 -5.65
CA TYR A 309 29.08 9.41 -6.52
C TYR A 309 28.29 10.73 -6.39
N PRO A 310 28.35 11.61 -7.39
CA PRO A 310 27.75 12.95 -7.32
C PRO A 310 26.21 12.95 -7.38
N ASN A 311 25.58 11.81 -7.67
CA ASN A 311 24.12 11.65 -7.72
C ASN A 311 23.52 11.08 -6.42
N ILE A 312 24.31 11.02 -5.32
CA ILE A 312 23.87 10.59 -3.98
C ILE A 312 23.81 11.79 -3.04
#